data_6e3da08c80c41c77e96aed353472b31d
#
_entry.id   6e3da08c80c41c77e96aed353472b31d
#
_cell.length_a   1.000
_cell.length_b   1.000
_cell.length_c   1.000
_cell.angle_alpha   90.00
_cell.angle_beta   90.00
_cell.angle_gamma   90.00
#
_symmetry.space_group_name_H-M   'P 1'
#
loop_
_entity.id
_entity.type
_entity.pdbx_description
1 polymer ?
#
loop_
_entity_poly.entity_id
_entity_poly.type
_entity_poly.pdbx_seq_one_letter_code
_entity_poly.pdbx_strand_id
1 'polypeptide(L)'
;MIADYFEDVPTTIVEPGIKTGVPLLVDNPKEIGADRIVNTLAAHTLFGGPAIVVDFGTSTNFDVVSPTGEFLGGALAPGIEISVEALAARAAQLRKVELVLPKSVIGK
;
A
#
# COMPACT_ATOMS: atom_id res chain seq x y z
N MET A 1 6.13 17.55 16.19
CA MET A 1 5.09 16.64 16.76
C MET A 1 5.69 15.43 17.47
N ILE A 2 6.60 14.65 16.85
CA ILE A 2 7.25 13.51 17.55
C ILE A 2 8.07 13.98 18.73
N ALA A 3 8.87 15.05 18.58
CA ALA A 3 9.68 15.64 19.63
C ALA A 3 8.87 16.15 20.84
N ASP A 4 7.63 16.56 20.64
CA ASP A 4 6.75 17.08 21.70
C ASP A 4 6.26 15.99 22.67
N TYR A 5 6.25 14.72 22.20
CA TYR A 5 5.73 13.59 22.97
C TYR A 5 6.78 12.51 23.27
N PHE A 6 7.90 12.50 22.55
CA PHE A 6 8.91 11.43 22.57
C PHE A 6 10.34 11.99 22.61
N GLU A 7 10.60 13.00 23.42
CA GLU A 7 11.90 13.71 23.49
C GLU A 7 13.11 12.76 23.69
N ASP A 8 12.96 11.75 24.52
CA ASP A 8 14.04 10.82 24.89
C ASP A 8 14.00 9.47 24.14
N VAL A 9 13.16 9.35 23.12
CA VAL A 9 13.02 8.11 22.36
C VAL A 9 13.81 8.21 21.05
N PRO A 10 14.77 7.30 20.77
CA PRO A 10 15.44 7.25 19.48
C PRO A 10 14.41 7.06 18.37
N THR A 11 14.41 7.97 17.40
CA THR A 11 13.39 8.04 16.35
C THR A 11 14.05 7.99 14.97
N THR A 12 13.53 7.15 14.10
CA THR A 12 13.88 7.12 12.68
C THR A 12 12.64 7.39 11.84
N ILE A 13 12.69 8.40 11.00
CA ILE A 13 11.63 8.71 10.04
C ILE A 13 12.01 8.07 8.70
N VAL A 14 11.16 7.19 8.21
CA VAL A 14 11.34 6.58 6.89
C VAL A 14 10.76 7.51 5.85
N GLU A 15 11.61 7.93 4.92
CA GLU A 15 11.23 8.80 3.79
C GLU A 15 12.15 8.51 2.60
N PRO A 16 11.76 8.89 1.36
CA PRO A 16 12.63 8.77 0.21
C PRO A 16 13.96 9.50 0.44
N GLY A 17 15.07 8.83 0.17
CA GLY A 17 16.43 9.37 0.32
C GLY A 17 17.17 8.92 1.57
N ILE A 18 16.50 8.33 2.57
CA ILE A 18 17.22 7.65 3.65
C ILE A 18 17.69 6.28 3.19
N LYS A 19 18.74 5.75 3.83
CA LYS A 19 19.29 4.43 3.50
C LYS A 19 18.40 3.33 4.09
N THR A 20 17.41 2.89 3.35
CA THR A 20 16.54 1.77 3.72
C THR A 20 17.04 0.41 3.23
N GLY A 21 17.99 0.41 2.29
CA GLY A 21 18.40 -0.80 1.58
C GLY A 21 17.49 -1.20 0.43
N VAL A 22 16.49 -0.38 0.11
CA VAL A 22 15.56 -0.60 -1.02
C VAL A 22 15.88 0.41 -2.13
N PRO A 23 16.48 0.00 -3.24
CA PRO A 23 16.58 0.85 -4.42
C PRO A 23 15.20 1.14 -5.00
N LEU A 24 14.92 2.41 -5.29
CA LEU A 24 13.66 2.86 -5.89
C LEU A 24 13.88 3.10 -7.38
N LEU A 25 13.57 2.12 -8.21
CA LEU A 25 13.77 2.16 -9.66
C LEU A 25 12.55 2.71 -10.37
N VAL A 26 12.21 3.94 -10.08
CA VAL A 26 11.06 4.67 -10.63
C VAL A 26 11.48 6.06 -11.09
N ASP A 27 10.69 6.69 -11.94
CA ASP A 27 11.01 8.00 -12.54
C ASP A 27 11.13 9.11 -11.47
N ASN A 28 10.28 9.09 -10.44
CA ASN A 28 10.34 10.06 -9.35
C ASN A 28 10.35 9.36 -7.97
N PRO A 29 11.52 8.97 -7.47
CA PRO A 29 11.64 8.27 -6.19
C PRO A 29 11.10 9.07 -5.00
N LYS A 30 11.08 10.39 -5.07
CA LYS A 30 10.61 11.27 -3.98
C LYS A 30 9.10 11.21 -3.76
N GLU A 31 8.35 10.74 -4.73
CA GLU A 31 6.90 10.57 -4.63
C GLU A 31 6.47 9.24 -3.99
N ILE A 32 7.41 8.34 -3.73
CA ILE A 32 7.10 7.06 -3.12
C ILE A 32 6.88 7.23 -1.61
N GLY A 33 5.70 6.88 -1.15
CA GLY A 33 5.36 6.91 0.27
C GLY A 33 6.21 5.94 1.09
N ALA A 34 6.49 6.32 2.34
CA ALA A 34 7.32 5.53 3.26
C ALA A 34 6.76 4.13 3.51
N ASP A 35 5.44 3.99 3.58
CA ASP A 35 4.72 2.72 3.71
C ASP A 35 5.07 1.73 2.59
N ARG A 36 5.12 2.19 1.35
CA ARG A 36 5.49 1.36 0.20
C ARG A 36 6.94 0.89 0.25
N ILE A 37 7.85 1.76 0.71
CA ILE A 37 9.27 1.43 0.89
C ILE A 37 9.42 0.35 1.96
N VAL A 38 8.78 0.53 3.11
CA VAL A 38 8.84 -0.42 4.24
C VAL A 38 8.21 -1.76 3.87
N ASN A 39 7.07 -1.75 3.18
CA ASN A 39 6.40 -2.96 2.71
C ASN A 39 7.28 -3.74 1.71
N THR A 40 7.98 -3.05 0.82
CA THR A 40 8.94 -3.67 -0.11
C THR A 40 10.07 -4.34 0.63
N LEU A 41 10.68 -3.65 1.59
CA LEU A 41 11.76 -4.20 2.40
C LEU A 41 11.30 -5.43 3.19
N ALA A 42 10.15 -5.34 3.84
CA ALA A 42 9.60 -6.44 4.62
C ALA A 42 9.26 -7.65 3.75
N ALA A 43 8.59 -7.44 2.61
CA ALA A 43 8.23 -8.51 1.69
C ALA A 43 9.47 -9.25 1.18
N HIS A 44 10.49 -8.53 0.73
CA HIS A 44 11.73 -9.15 0.26
C HIS A 44 12.48 -9.88 1.37
N THR A 45 12.56 -9.29 2.57
CA THR A 45 13.27 -9.89 3.71
C THR A 45 12.61 -11.18 4.19
N LEU A 46 11.27 -11.22 4.23
CA LEU A 46 10.51 -12.34 4.78
C LEU A 46 10.23 -13.44 3.76
N PHE A 47 10.02 -13.08 2.50
CA PHE A 47 9.52 -14.01 1.47
C PHE A 47 10.43 -14.10 0.25
N GLY A 48 11.41 -13.20 0.10
CA GLY A 48 12.24 -13.10 -1.08
C GLY A 48 11.53 -12.39 -2.23
N GLY A 49 12.06 -12.56 -3.44
CA GLY A 49 11.51 -11.97 -4.65
C GLY A 49 11.65 -12.90 -5.87
N PRO A 50 11.03 -12.57 -7.00
CA PRO A 50 10.16 -11.41 -7.18
C PRO A 50 8.83 -11.54 -6.42
N ALA A 51 8.22 -10.40 -6.08
CA ALA A 51 6.96 -10.36 -5.34
C ALA A 51 6.07 -9.22 -5.79
N ILE A 52 4.77 -9.36 -5.56
CA ILE A 52 3.80 -8.27 -5.62
C ILE A 52 3.21 -8.12 -4.23
N VAL A 53 3.39 -6.92 -3.66
CA VAL A 53 2.78 -6.55 -2.38
C VAL A 53 1.42 -5.93 -2.67
N VAL A 54 0.38 -6.46 -2.05
CA VAL A 54 -0.97 -5.88 -2.12
C VAL A 54 -1.31 -5.29 -0.76
N ASP A 55 -1.51 -4.00 -0.73
CA ASP A 55 -1.83 -3.25 0.49
C ASP A 55 -3.26 -2.71 0.40
N PHE A 56 -4.11 -3.14 1.33
CA PHE A 56 -5.51 -2.72 1.43
C PHE A 56 -5.65 -1.60 2.45
N GLY A 57 -5.80 -0.38 1.96
CA GLY A 57 -5.99 0.82 2.77
C GLY A 57 -7.04 1.75 2.14
N THR A 58 -6.84 3.05 2.31
CA THR A 58 -7.63 4.08 1.60
C THR A 58 -7.57 3.88 0.09
N SER A 59 -6.40 3.51 -0.41
CA SER A 59 -6.21 2.95 -1.75
C SER A 59 -5.84 1.47 -1.65
N THR A 60 -6.04 0.73 -2.74
CA THR A 60 -5.47 -0.60 -2.92
C THR A 60 -4.21 -0.44 -3.75
N ASN A 61 -3.05 -0.70 -3.14
CA ASN A 61 -1.76 -0.56 -3.80
C ASN A 61 -1.26 -1.94 -4.23
N PHE A 62 -0.64 -1.97 -5.40
CA PHE A 62 0.05 -3.14 -5.94
C PHE A 62 1.49 -2.74 -6.21
N ASP A 63 2.43 -3.21 -5.42
CA ASP A 63 3.84 -2.84 -5.49
C ASP A 63 4.68 -4.01 -5.98
N VAL A 64 5.50 -3.75 -7.00
CA VAL A 64 6.33 -4.78 -7.63
C VAL A 64 7.74 -4.73 -7.04
N VAL A 65 8.16 -5.86 -6.51
CA VAL A 65 9.47 -6.08 -5.91
C VAL A 65 10.29 -7.01 -6.80
N SER A 66 11.50 -6.60 -7.14
CA SER A 66 12.42 -7.41 -7.96
C SER A 66 12.96 -8.63 -7.19
N PRO A 67 13.59 -9.59 -7.88
CA PRO A 67 14.27 -10.70 -7.22
C PRO A 67 15.34 -10.27 -6.21
N THR A 68 15.92 -9.10 -6.38
CA THR A 68 16.98 -8.54 -5.54
C THR A 68 16.51 -7.49 -4.53
N GLY A 69 15.18 -7.28 -4.41
CA GLY A 69 14.59 -6.42 -3.39
C GLY A 69 14.43 -4.95 -3.79
N GLU A 70 14.48 -4.65 -5.07
CA GLU A 70 14.27 -3.31 -5.61
C GLU A 70 12.78 -3.03 -5.77
N PHE A 71 12.36 -1.80 -5.49
CA PHE A 71 11.02 -1.33 -5.82
C PHE A 71 10.97 -0.91 -7.29
N LEU A 72 10.18 -1.63 -8.08
CA LEU A 72 10.07 -1.39 -9.53
C LEU A 72 8.91 -0.49 -9.93
N GLY A 73 8.11 -0.05 -8.97
CA GLY A 73 6.88 0.67 -9.23
C GLY A 73 5.66 -0.16 -8.88
N GLY A 74 4.50 0.31 -9.31
CA GLY A 74 3.25 -0.40 -9.02
C GLY A 74 2.04 0.31 -9.60
N ALA A 75 0.86 -0.10 -9.12
CA ALA A 75 -0.41 0.48 -9.49
C ALA A 75 -1.22 0.81 -8.25
N LEU A 76 -2.06 1.82 -8.36
CA LEU A 76 -3.02 2.20 -7.33
C LEU A 76 -4.44 2.05 -7.88
N ALA A 77 -5.30 1.49 -7.05
CA ALA A 77 -6.75 1.45 -7.27
C ALA A 77 -7.46 2.07 -6.08
N PRO A 78 -8.72 2.48 -6.22
CA PRO A 78 -9.50 2.89 -5.07
C PRO A 78 -9.58 1.80 -4.01
N GLY A 79 -9.55 2.16 -2.73
CA GLY A 79 -9.76 1.23 -1.64
C GLY A 79 -11.16 0.63 -1.66
N ILE A 80 -11.37 -0.43 -0.89
CA ILE A 80 -12.64 -1.19 -0.88
C ILE A 80 -13.81 -0.30 -0.47
N GLU A 81 -13.66 0.48 0.60
CA GLU A 81 -14.73 1.38 1.08
C GLU A 81 -15.06 2.46 0.07
N ILE A 82 -14.07 3.11 -0.51
CA ILE A 82 -14.24 4.12 -1.55
C ILE A 82 -14.94 3.52 -2.77
N SER A 83 -14.59 2.30 -3.16
CA SER A 83 -15.20 1.61 -4.29
C SER A 83 -16.69 1.35 -4.05
N VAL A 84 -17.06 0.87 -2.87
CA VAL A 84 -18.46 0.64 -2.50
C VAL A 84 -19.25 1.95 -2.46
N GLU A 85 -18.71 2.99 -1.87
CA GLU A 85 -19.33 4.31 -1.81
C GLU A 85 -19.52 4.93 -3.20
N ALA A 86 -18.50 4.84 -4.05
CA ALA A 86 -18.56 5.36 -5.41
C ALA A 86 -19.63 4.62 -6.25
N LEU A 87 -19.71 3.29 -6.13
CA LEU A 87 -20.74 2.51 -6.79
C LEU A 87 -22.15 2.88 -6.33
N ALA A 88 -22.37 3.02 -5.03
CA ALA A 88 -23.66 3.43 -4.48
C ALA A 88 -24.06 4.85 -4.91
N ALA A 89 -23.08 5.77 -5.01
CA ALA A 89 -23.33 7.16 -5.41
C ALA A 89 -23.56 7.34 -6.92
N ARG A 90 -22.92 6.51 -7.76
CA ARG A 90 -22.88 6.71 -9.22
C ARG A 90 -23.75 5.73 -10.00
N ALA A 91 -23.99 4.54 -9.49
CA ALA A 91 -24.82 3.54 -10.13
C ALA A 91 -26.29 3.71 -9.70
N ALA A 92 -27.17 3.99 -10.66
CA ALA A 92 -28.57 4.35 -10.40
C ALA A 92 -29.39 3.27 -9.65
N GLN A 93 -28.97 2.01 -9.72
CA GLN A 93 -29.71 0.88 -9.13
C GLN A 93 -28.91 0.09 -8.08
N LEU A 94 -27.68 0.49 -7.77
CA LEU A 94 -26.89 -0.18 -6.77
C LEU A 94 -27.06 0.50 -5.41
N ARG A 95 -27.42 -0.28 -4.41
CA ARG A 95 -27.49 0.18 -3.02
C ARG A 95 -26.12 0.01 -2.37
N LYS A 96 -25.86 0.83 -1.34
CA LYS A 96 -24.72 0.61 -0.46
C LYS A 96 -24.87 -0.76 0.21
N VAL A 97 -23.86 -1.60 0.04
CA VAL A 97 -23.81 -2.95 0.61
C VAL A 97 -22.89 -2.99 1.82
N GLU A 98 -23.19 -3.86 2.75
CA GLU A 98 -22.26 -4.13 3.86
C GLU A 98 -21.09 -4.99 3.40
N LEU A 99 -19.91 -4.69 3.93
CA LEU A 99 -18.70 -5.48 3.70
C LEU A 99 -18.69 -6.68 4.65
N VAL A 100 -19.43 -7.70 4.29
CA VAL A 100 -19.53 -8.96 5.04
C VAL A 100 -19.08 -10.12 4.17
N LEU A 101 -18.64 -11.20 4.80
CA LEU A 101 -18.27 -12.41 4.08
C LEU A 101 -19.51 -13.00 3.38
N PRO A 102 -19.52 -13.05 2.04
CA PRO A 102 -20.67 -13.58 1.32
C PRO A 102 -20.74 -15.11 1.43
N LYS A 103 -21.95 -15.65 1.38
CA LYS A 103 -22.16 -17.10 1.36
C LYS A 103 -21.65 -17.77 0.09
N SER A 104 -21.61 -17.00 -1.00
CA SER A 104 -21.12 -17.43 -2.30
C SER A 104 -20.46 -16.24 -3.00
N VAL A 105 -19.38 -16.48 -3.73
CA VAL A 105 -18.67 -15.45 -4.52
C VAL A 105 -19.59 -14.85 -5.60
N ILE A 106 -20.46 -15.68 -6.17
CA ILE A 106 -21.48 -15.23 -7.12
C ILE A 106 -22.77 -14.98 -6.35
N GLY A 107 -23.19 -13.72 -6.29
CA GLY A 107 -24.47 -13.33 -5.70
C GLY A 107 -25.65 -13.91 -6.49
N LYS A 108 -26.66 -14.29 -5.77
CA LYS A 108 -27.92 -14.82 -6.32
C LYS A 108 -29.11 -14.00 -5.81
#